data_1152f2af808d5523eeb919c6d710a4e9
#
_entry.id   1152f2af808d5523eeb919c6d710a4e9
#
_cell.length_a   1.000
_cell.length_b   1.000
_cell.length_c   1.000
_cell.angle_alpha   90.00
_cell.angle_beta   90.00
_cell.angle_gamma   90.00
#
_symmetry.space_group_name_H-M   'P 1'
#
loop_
_entity.id
_entity.type
_entity.pdbx_description
1 polymer ?
#
loop_
_entity_poly.entity_id
_entity_poly.type
_entity_poly.pdbx_seq_one_letter_code
_entity_poly.pdbx_strand_id
1 'polypeptide(L)'
;MKKVVGIVINVILWLFVVFAALTTVVVFTGTSNNGVGNLFGYMPFSIQTQSMEPTIKAGDVVIGKEVDFNTLKEGDIITYWTTVDEQKILNTHRITKVISNGKGSVPSFKTKGDNNQIEDEYTVAATDIVAKYNSKISGLGKAVDFLETQKGFFICIVLPLILFFLYQLYHFIKVIVTVKQENAGLSKEDEEELKKKAVEEYLAKQKEEQEASEEK
;
A
#
# COMPACT_ATOMS: atom_id res chain seq x y z
N MET A 1 -29.98 2.76 6.08
CA MET A 1 -29.14 3.35 5.03
C MET A 1 -27.91 4.08 5.55
N LYS A 2 -27.97 5.08 6.44
CA LYS A 2 -26.79 5.83 6.94
C LYS A 2 -25.71 4.95 7.60
N LYS A 3 -26.08 3.92 8.38
CA LYS A 3 -25.11 2.99 9.01
C LYS A 3 -24.36 2.14 7.97
N VAL A 4 -25.03 1.63 6.94
CA VAL A 4 -24.41 0.84 5.87
C VAL A 4 -23.43 1.68 5.06
N VAL A 5 -23.80 2.92 4.71
CA VAL A 5 -22.91 3.87 4.03
C VAL A 5 -21.66 4.15 4.86
N GLY A 6 -21.79 4.33 6.17
CA GLY A 6 -20.62 4.51 7.05
C GLY A 6 -19.69 3.29 7.10
N ILE A 7 -20.24 2.08 7.12
CA ILE A 7 -19.44 0.83 7.06
C ILE A 7 -18.70 0.74 5.72
N VAL A 8 -19.39 0.99 4.62
CA VAL A 8 -18.78 0.94 3.28
C VAL A 8 -17.63 1.95 3.15
N ILE A 9 -17.86 3.20 3.60
CA ILE A 9 -16.80 4.22 3.61
C ILE A 9 -15.59 3.76 4.43
N ASN A 10 -15.81 3.24 5.65
CA ASN A 10 -14.71 2.76 6.48
C ASN A 10 -13.94 1.60 5.83
N VAL A 11 -14.63 0.64 5.19
CA VAL A 11 -13.97 -0.46 4.47
C VAL A 11 -13.11 0.08 3.32
N ILE A 12 -13.63 1.00 2.51
CA ILE A 12 -12.87 1.61 1.41
C ILE A 12 -11.62 2.34 1.95
N LEU A 13 -11.78 3.08 3.04
CA LEU A 13 -10.67 3.81 3.66
C LEU A 13 -9.59 2.86 4.21
N TRP A 14 -9.98 1.76 4.84
CA TRP A 14 -9.02 0.74 5.30
C TRP A 14 -8.31 0.03 4.15
N LEU A 15 -9.02 -0.29 3.06
CA LEU A 15 -8.41 -0.82 1.84
C LEU A 15 -7.38 0.15 1.25
N PHE A 16 -7.68 1.45 1.28
CA PHE A 16 -6.74 2.48 0.85
C PHE A 16 -5.49 2.55 1.73
N VAL A 17 -5.64 2.45 3.05
CA VAL A 17 -4.49 2.42 3.99
C VAL A 17 -3.61 1.19 3.74
N VAL A 18 -4.23 0.01 3.53
CA VAL A 18 -3.49 -1.22 3.19
C VAL A 18 -2.76 -1.05 1.86
N PHE A 19 -3.40 -0.48 0.84
CA PHE A 19 -2.78 -0.19 -0.44
C PHE A 19 -1.58 0.76 -0.30
N ALA A 20 -1.74 1.86 0.45
CA ALA A 20 -0.66 2.80 0.71
C ALA A 20 0.51 2.16 1.49
N ALA A 21 0.22 1.28 2.45
CA ALA A 21 1.25 0.53 3.16
C ALA A 21 2.02 -0.42 2.23
N LEU A 22 1.31 -1.16 1.36
CA LEU A 22 1.93 -2.05 0.37
C LEU A 22 2.81 -1.28 -0.63
N THR A 23 2.34 -0.13 -1.14
CA THR A 23 3.15 0.71 -2.04
C THR A 23 4.39 1.25 -1.33
N THR A 24 4.28 1.63 -0.06
CA THR A 24 5.43 2.07 0.74
C THR A 24 6.46 0.96 0.90
N VAL A 25 6.03 -0.29 1.15
CA VAL A 25 6.93 -1.45 1.23
C VAL A 25 7.64 -1.69 -0.10
N VAL A 26 6.92 -1.63 -1.23
CA VAL A 26 7.51 -1.79 -2.57
C VAL A 26 8.57 -0.73 -2.85
N VAL A 27 8.28 0.55 -2.56
CA VAL A 27 9.23 1.66 -2.74
C VAL A 27 10.44 1.49 -1.81
N PHE A 28 10.23 1.13 -0.54
CA PHE A 28 11.31 0.96 0.42
C PHE A 28 12.22 -0.23 0.06
N THR A 29 11.65 -1.35 -0.36
CA THR A 29 12.43 -2.52 -0.84
C THR A 29 13.20 -2.18 -2.12
N GLY A 30 12.66 -1.33 -2.99
CA GLY A 30 13.35 -0.82 -4.17
C GLY A 30 14.64 -0.07 -3.84
N THR A 31 14.63 0.74 -2.78
CA THR A 31 15.82 1.46 -2.34
C THR A 31 16.97 0.51 -1.92
N SER A 32 16.64 -0.65 -1.35
CA SER A 32 17.62 -1.67 -0.93
C SER A 32 18.07 -2.59 -2.06
N ASN A 33 17.28 -2.73 -3.14
CA ASN A 33 17.52 -3.67 -4.26
C ASN A 33 17.86 -2.93 -5.57
N ASN A 34 18.81 -2.02 -5.54
CA ASN A 34 19.29 -1.29 -6.73
C ASN A 34 18.15 -0.59 -7.51
N GLY A 35 17.11 -0.11 -6.83
CA GLY A 35 16.00 0.60 -7.45
C GLY A 35 14.82 -0.28 -7.89
N VAL A 36 14.86 -1.59 -7.63
CA VAL A 36 13.77 -2.51 -8.00
C VAL A 36 12.95 -2.90 -6.78
N GLY A 37 11.68 -2.50 -6.76
CA GLY A 37 10.74 -2.90 -5.70
C GLY A 37 10.49 -4.39 -5.72
N ASN A 38 10.62 -5.05 -4.57
CA ASN A 38 10.38 -6.48 -4.41
C ASN A 38 9.29 -6.71 -3.36
N LEU A 39 8.23 -7.40 -3.74
CA LEU A 39 7.14 -7.81 -2.85
C LEU A 39 7.06 -9.34 -2.82
N PHE A 40 7.60 -9.95 -1.78
CA PHE A 40 7.62 -11.41 -1.59
C PHE A 40 8.21 -12.19 -2.80
N GLY A 41 9.26 -11.66 -3.41
CA GLY A 41 9.91 -12.28 -4.57
C GLY A 41 9.29 -11.90 -5.92
N TYR A 42 8.25 -11.07 -5.94
CA TYR A 42 7.63 -10.52 -7.15
C TYR A 42 8.01 -9.06 -7.36
N MET A 43 8.37 -8.73 -8.58
CA MET A 43 8.89 -7.42 -8.97
C MET A 43 8.05 -6.86 -10.13
N PRO A 44 7.34 -5.73 -9.95
CA PRO A 44 6.62 -5.10 -11.04
C PRO A 44 7.55 -4.21 -11.88
N PHE A 45 7.42 -4.29 -13.21
CA PHE A 45 8.15 -3.46 -14.18
C PHE A 45 7.18 -2.82 -15.17
N SER A 46 7.23 -1.51 -15.32
CA SER A 46 6.50 -0.81 -16.38
C SER A 46 7.27 -0.94 -17.72
N ILE A 47 6.61 -1.42 -18.75
CA ILE A 47 7.21 -1.59 -20.08
C ILE A 47 6.93 -0.36 -20.92
N GLN A 48 8.00 0.35 -21.28
CA GLN A 48 7.91 1.61 -22.01
C GLN A 48 8.18 1.48 -23.51
N THR A 49 8.82 0.38 -23.94
CA THR A 49 9.25 0.16 -25.34
C THR A 49 8.44 -0.93 -26.02
N GLN A 50 8.51 -0.96 -27.36
CA GLN A 50 7.83 -1.97 -28.19
C GLN A 50 8.71 -3.17 -28.54
N SER A 51 9.92 -3.27 -27.98
CA SER A 51 10.89 -4.32 -28.33
C SER A 51 10.39 -5.74 -28.10
N MET A 52 9.43 -5.92 -27.20
CA MET A 52 8.86 -7.23 -26.85
C MET A 52 7.48 -7.49 -27.46
N GLU A 53 7.00 -6.64 -28.36
CA GLU A 53 5.77 -6.90 -29.09
C GLU A 53 5.90 -8.12 -30.02
N PRO A 54 4.83 -8.91 -30.22
CA PRO A 54 3.48 -8.77 -29.64
C PRO A 54 3.31 -9.37 -28.24
N THR A 55 4.32 -10.05 -27.70
CA THR A 55 4.24 -10.78 -26.43
C THR A 55 3.96 -9.83 -25.25
N ILE A 56 4.70 -8.75 -25.16
CA ILE A 56 4.54 -7.69 -24.13
C ILE A 56 4.51 -6.37 -24.87
N LYS A 57 3.52 -5.54 -24.59
CA LYS A 57 3.33 -4.25 -25.26
C LYS A 57 3.80 -3.09 -24.39
N ALA A 58 4.16 -2.00 -25.03
CA ALA A 58 4.38 -0.74 -24.33
C ALA A 58 3.11 -0.35 -23.54
N GLY A 59 3.28 0.03 -22.26
CA GLY A 59 2.18 0.28 -21.33
C GLY A 59 1.64 -0.96 -20.61
N ASP A 60 2.23 -2.16 -20.79
CA ASP A 60 1.99 -3.32 -19.93
C ASP A 60 2.84 -3.21 -18.65
N VAL A 61 2.34 -3.76 -17.54
CA VAL A 61 3.13 -4.03 -16.33
C VAL A 61 3.51 -5.50 -16.34
N VAL A 62 4.79 -5.79 -16.38
CA VAL A 62 5.33 -7.14 -16.22
C VAL A 62 5.54 -7.42 -14.74
N ILE A 63 5.09 -8.57 -14.29
CA ILE A 63 5.43 -9.13 -12.98
C ILE A 63 6.54 -10.13 -13.17
N GLY A 64 7.74 -9.77 -12.77
CA GLY A 64 8.89 -10.66 -12.71
C GLY A 64 8.92 -11.41 -11.39
N LYS A 65 9.60 -12.55 -11.38
CA LYS A 65 9.87 -13.34 -10.18
C LYS A 65 11.38 -13.57 -10.07
N GLU A 66 11.86 -13.46 -8.84
CA GLU A 66 13.25 -13.83 -8.53
C GLU A 66 13.51 -15.26 -8.95
N VAL A 67 14.67 -15.51 -9.56
CA VAL A 67 15.01 -16.80 -10.16
C VAL A 67 16.46 -17.16 -9.93
N ASP A 68 16.73 -18.46 -9.72
CA ASP A 68 18.07 -19.00 -9.83
C ASP A 68 18.49 -19.02 -11.32
N PHE A 69 19.51 -18.25 -11.66
CA PHE A 69 20.01 -18.12 -13.03
C PHE A 69 20.45 -19.45 -13.64
N ASN A 70 20.81 -20.47 -12.83
CA ASN A 70 21.15 -21.81 -13.30
C ASN A 70 19.94 -22.57 -13.87
N THR A 71 18.74 -22.14 -13.57
CA THR A 71 17.49 -22.74 -14.07
C THR A 71 16.96 -22.08 -15.35
N LEU A 72 17.59 -20.98 -15.77
CA LEU A 72 17.23 -20.25 -16.97
C LEU A 72 17.60 -21.00 -18.22
N LYS A 73 16.74 -20.94 -19.24
CA LYS A 73 16.90 -21.64 -20.52
C LYS A 73 16.50 -20.74 -21.69
N GLU A 74 16.88 -21.17 -22.87
CA GLU A 74 16.44 -20.54 -24.12
C GLU A 74 14.91 -20.46 -24.19
N GLY A 75 14.38 -19.31 -24.63
CA GLY A 75 12.97 -18.98 -24.67
C GLY A 75 12.44 -18.28 -23.42
N ASP A 76 13.14 -18.31 -22.27
CA ASP A 76 12.74 -17.56 -21.09
C ASP A 76 12.87 -16.06 -21.33
N ILE A 77 11.94 -15.29 -20.79
CA ILE A 77 12.00 -13.82 -20.81
C ILE A 77 12.57 -13.38 -19.47
N ILE A 78 13.59 -12.53 -19.51
CA ILE A 78 14.27 -12.00 -18.32
C ILE A 78 14.28 -10.47 -18.33
N THR A 79 14.24 -9.89 -17.13
CA THR A 79 14.52 -8.47 -16.90
C THR A 79 15.90 -8.35 -16.27
N TYR A 80 16.74 -7.51 -16.82
CA TYR A 80 18.14 -7.37 -16.44
C TYR A 80 18.63 -5.93 -16.56
N TRP A 81 19.68 -5.62 -15.82
CA TRP A 81 20.36 -4.33 -15.94
C TRP A 81 21.25 -4.31 -17.18
N THR A 82 21.14 -3.23 -17.94
CA THR A 82 22.01 -2.94 -19.07
C THR A 82 22.37 -1.46 -19.08
N THR A 83 23.39 -1.09 -19.87
CA THR A 83 23.80 0.30 -20.04
C THR A 83 23.52 0.74 -21.47
N VAL A 84 22.74 1.80 -21.63
CA VAL A 84 22.47 2.44 -22.93
C VAL A 84 22.78 3.92 -22.75
N ASP A 85 23.56 4.50 -23.63
CA ASP A 85 24.00 5.90 -23.61
C ASP A 85 24.51 6.33 -22.20
N GLU A 86 25.40 5.50 -21.62
CA GLU A 86 25.98 5.69 -20.30
C GLU A 86 24.98 5.63 -19.12
N GLN A 87 23.71 5.38 -19.39
CA GLN A 87 22.69 5.23 -18.36
C GLN A 87 22.38 3.76 -18.07
N LYS A 88 22.37 3.42 -16.79
CA LYS A 88 21.97 2.09 -16.35
C LYS A 88 20.44 2.00 -16.35
N ILE A 89 19.91 1.14 -17.19
CA ILE A 89 18.47 0.92 -17.35
C ILE A 89 18.09 -0.54 -17.18
N LEU A 90 16.85 -0.81 -16.86
CA LEU A 90 16.25 -2.15 -16.90
C LEU A 90 15.76 -2.45 -18.32
N ASN A 91 16.17 -3.58 -18.85
CA ASN A 91 15.69 -4.10 -20.13
C ASN A 91 15.00 -5.46 -19.94
N THR A 92 14.00 -5.76 -20.75
CA THR A 92 13.27 -7.03 -20.70
C THR A 92 13.27 -7.65 -22.08
N HIS A 93 14.02 -8.75 -22.25
CA HIS A 93 14.17 -9.45 -23.53
C HIS A 93 14.12 -10.97 -23.33
N ARG A 94 14.01 -11.70 -24.44
CA ARG A 94 14.00 -13.17 -24.47
C ARG A 94 15.38 -13.72 -24.62
N ILE A 95 15.71 -14.78 -23.86
CA ILE A 95 16.96 -15.54 -24.00
C ILE A 95 16.91 -16.29 -25.32
N THR A 96 17.86 -16.03 -26.18
CA THR A 96 18.08 -16.76 -27.44
C THR A 96 19.12 -17.87 -27.29
N LYS A 97 20.10 -17.68 -26.38
CA LYS A 97 21.17 -18.67 -26.16
C LYS A 97 21.70 -18.58 -24.73
N VAL A 98 21.92 -19.75 -24.12
CA VAL A 98 22.64 -19.86 -22.84
C VAL A 98 24.10 -20.20 -23.14
N ILE A 99 25.03 -19.37 -22.65
CA ILE A 99 26.46 -19.53 -22.82
C ILE A 99 27.06 -20.01 -21.49
N SER A 100 27.54 -21.24 -21.47
CA SER A 100 28.21 -21.84 -20.30
C SER A 100 29.67 -22.14 -20.64
N ASN A 101 30.59 -21.66 -19.85
CA ASN A 101 32.02 -21.83 -20.06
C ASN A 101 32.61 -23.08 -19.35
N GLY A 102 31.77 -24.11 -19.11
CA GLY A 102 32.14 -25.35 -18.47
C GLY A 102 31.42 -25.65 -17.16
N LYS A 103 31.64 -26.84 -16.59
CA LYS A 103 31.04 -27.25 -15.31
C LYS A 103 31.46 -26.31 -14.17
N GLY A 104 30.48 -25.65 -13.54
CA GLY A 104 30.69 -24.77 -12.39
C GLY A 104 30.96 -23.30 -12.75
N SER A 105 30.98 -22.91 -14.03
CA SER A 105 31.03 -21.48 -14.41
C SER A 105 29.65 -20.87 -14.37
N VAL A 106 29.59 -19.59 -13.94
CA VAL A 106 28.36 -18.78 -13.97
C VAL A 106 27.97 -18.58 -15.44
N PRO A 107 26.74 -18.90 -15.85
CA PRO A 107 26.30 -18.74 -17.24
C PRO A 107 26.15 -17.27 -17.60
N SER A 108 26.21 -17.00 -18.90
CA SER A 108 25.80 -15.73 -19.49
C SER A 108 24.79 -15.99 -20.61
N PHE A 109 24.07 -14.94 -21.00
CA PHE A 109 22.90 -15.11 -21.85
C PHE A 109 22.92 -14.13 -23.02
N LYS A 110 22.69 -14.66 -24.24
CA LYS A 110 22.30 -13.82 -25.38
C LYS A 110 20.81 -13.59 -25.33
N THR A 111 20.40 -12.37 -25.62
CA THR A 111 19.01 -11.95 -25.55
C THR A 111 18.59 -11.23 -26.83
N LYS A 112 17.28 -11.20 -27.06
CA LYS A 112 16.65 -10.49 -28.18
C LYS A 112 15.24 -10.04 -27.82
N GLY A 113 14.87 -8.84 -28.17
CA GLY A 113 13.48 -8.42 -28.15
C GLY A 113 12.65 -9.17 -29.17
N ASP A 114 11.43 -9.57 -28.82
CA ASP A 114 10.56 -10.35 -29.72
C ASP A 114 10.26 -9.60 -31.05
N ASN A 115 10.26 -8.28 -31.01
CA ASN A 115 10.04 -7.40 -32.16
C ASN A 115 11.37 -6.97 -32.85
N ASN A 116 12.52 -7.32 -32.30
CA ASN A 116 13.80 -6.94 -32.87
C ASN A 116 14.22 -7.91 -33.99
N GLN A 117 14.90 -7.42 -35.00
CA GLN A 117 15.41 -8.27 -36.08
C GLN A 117 16.71 -9.01 -35.72
N ILE A 118 17.54 -8.39 -34.88
CA ILE A 118 18.86 -8.87 -34.48
C ILE A 118 18.92 -9.09 -32.97
N GLU A 119 19.84 -9.97 -32.53
CA GLU A 119 20.15 -10.15 -31.10
C GLU A 119 20.79 -8.89 -30.50
N ASP A 120 20.67 -8.76 -29.19
CA ASP A 120 21.34 -7.69 -28.48
C ASP A 120 22.85 -7.80 -28.61
N GLU A 121 23.53 -6.68 -28.78
CA GLU A 121 24.98 -6.64 -29.02
C GLU A 121 25.75 -7.26 -27.86
N TYR A 122 25.35 -6.97 -26.64
CA TYR A 122 26.01 -7.42 -25.41
C TYR A 122 25.43 -8.73 -24.89
N THR A 123 26.28 -9.48 -24.19
CA THR A 123 25.87 -10.67 -23.46
C THR A 123 25.52 -10.31 -22.04
N VAL A 124 24.36 -10.75 -21.56
CA VAL A 124 23.87 -10.49 -20.19
C VAL A 124 24.59 -11.44 -19.22
N ALA A 125 25.26 -10.88 -18.23
CA ALA A 125 25.82 -11.68 -17.14
C ALA A 125 24.72 -12.11 -16.17
N ALA A 126 24.85 -13.28 -15.56
CA ALA A 126 23.87 -13.76 -14.59
C ALA A 126 23.66 -12.80 -13.41
N THR A 127 24.70 -12.06 -13.02
CA THR A 127 24.65 -11.04 -11.95
C THR A 127 23.80 -9.82 -12.29
N ASP A 128 23.57 -9.57 -13.57
CA ASP A 128 22.78 -8.45 -14.03
C ASP A 128 21.29 -8.78 -14.13
N ILE A 129 20.95 -10.09 -14.02
CA ILE A 129 19.56 -10.55 -14.08
C ILE A 129 18.85 -10.21 -12.79
N VAL A 130 17.71 -9.52 -12.92
CA VAL A 130 16.87 -9.09 -11.81
C VAL A 130 15.72 -10.07 -11.60
N ALA A 131 15.04 -10.45 -12.68
CA ALA A 131 13.87 -11.31 -12.59
C ALA A 131 13.62 -12.09 -13.88
N LYS A 132 12.93 -13.23 -13.75
CA LYS A 132 12.30 -13.94 -14.85
C LYS A 132 10.85 -13.51 -14.98
N TYR A 133 10.37 -13.33 -16.20
CA TYR A 133 8.96 -13.07 -16.49
C TYR A 133 8.06 -14.15 -15.89
N ASN A 134 7.06 -13.74 -15.16
CA ASN A 134 6.02 -14.62 -14.61
C ASN A 134 4.65 -14.35 -15.25
N SER A 135 4.22 -13.11 -15.28
CA SER A 135 2.93 -12.70 -15.84
C SER A 135 2.97 -11.23 -16.25
N LYS A 136 1.91 -10.76 -16.90
CA LYS A 136 1.74 -9.34 -17.22
C LYS A 136 0.32 -8.87 -16.94
N ILE A 137 0.18 -7.60 -16.68
CA ILE A 137 -1.09 -6.90 -16.56
C ILE A 137 -1.13 -5.84 -17.66
N SER A 138 -2.01 -6.06 -18.64
CA SER A 138 -2.04 -5.17 -19.80
C SER A 138 -2.71 -3.84 -19.50
N GLY A 139 -2.12 -2.76 -19.99
CA GLY A 139 -2.66 -1.41 -19.96
C GLY A 139 -2.53 -0.64 -18.64
N LEU A 140 -1.97 -1.24 -17.59
CA LEU A 140 -1.75 -0.56 -16.30
C LEU A 140 -0.48 0.30 -16.26
N GLY A 141 0.44 0.17 -17.21
CA GLY A 141 1.71 0.90 -17.22
C GLY A 141 1.53 2.41 -17.12
N LYS A 142 0.60 2.99 -17.90
CA LYS A 142 0.32 4.44 -17.84
C LYS A 142 -0.12 4.92 -16.45
N ALA A 143 -0.88 4.10 -15.73
CA ALA A 143 -1.30 4.41 -14.37
C ALA A 143 -0.12 4.33 -13.39
N VAL A 144 0.76 3.33 -13.56
CA VAL A 144 1.99 3.18 -12.77
C VAL A 144 2.95 4.33 -13.06
N ASP A 145 3.21 4.63 -14.34
CA ASP A 145 4.05 5.75 -14.75
C ASP A 145 3.53 7.09 -14.17
N PHE A 146 2.21 7.28 -14.15
CA PHE A 146 1.61 8.45 -13.52
C PHE A 146 1.84 8.48 -12.01
N LEU A 147 1.68 7.34 -11.32
CA LEU A 147 1.92 7.23 -9.87
C LEU A 147 3.38 7.49 -9.49
N GLU A 148 4.34 7.16 -10.36
CA GLU A 148 5.76 7.43 -10.16
C GLU A 148 6.10 8.92 -10.32
N THR A 149 5.23 9.70 -10.98
CA THR A 149 5.42 11.16 -11.03
C THR A 149 5.14 11.80 -9.67
N GLN A 150 5.87 12.87 -9.35
CA GLN A 150 5.63 13.63 -8.11
C GLN A 150 4.17 14.10 -7.98
N LYS A 151 3.54 14.52 -9.10
CA LYS A 151 2.13 14.94 -9.12
C LYS A 151 1.17 13.77 -8.90
N GLY A 152 1.41 12.65 -9.57
CA GLY A 152 0.60 11.45 -9.45
C GLY A 152 0.65 10.87 -8.04
N PHE A 153 1.84 10.75 -7.46
CA PHE A 153 2.02 10.34 -6.07
C PHE A 153 1.24 11.23 -5.09
N PHE A 154 1.38 12.55 -5.25
CA PHE A 154 0.68 13.51 -4.38
C PHE A 154 -0.85 13.38 -4.50
N ILE A 155 -1.38 13.35 -5.72
CA ILE A 155 -2.83 13.32 -5.97
C ILE A 155 -3.44 11.96 -5.57
N CYS A 156 -2.77 10.87 -5.92
CA CYS A 156 -3.35 9.52 -5.72
C CYS A 156 -3.08 8.94 -4.34
N ILE A 157 -2.02 9.37 -3.65
CA ILE A 157 -1.64 8.79 -2.36
C ILE A 157 -1.76 9.83 -1.25
N VAL A 158 -1.03 10.95 -1.35
CA VAL A 158 -0.95 11.92 -0.25
C VAL A 158 -2.28 12.62 0.02
N LEU A 159 -2.93 13.13 -1.02
CA LEU A 159 -4.19 13.86 -0.88
C LEU A 159 -5.31 13.01 -0.27
N PRO A 160 -5.59 11.78 -0.73
CA PRO A 160 -6.58 10.92 -0.07
C PRO A 160 -6.23 10.57 1.37
N LEU A 161 -4.95 10.39 1.71
CA LEU A 161 -4.52 10.15 3.10
C LEU A 161 -4.80 11.35 3.99
N ILE A 162 -4.53 12.57 3.52
CA ILE A 162 -4.86 13.81 4.26
C ILE A 162 -6.37 13.91 4.48
N LEU A 163 -7.19 13.68 3.45
CA LEU A 163 -8.64 13.72 3.57
C LEU A 163 -9.16 12.65 4.55
N PHE A 164 -8.58 11.45 4.50
CA PHE A 164 -8.88 10.39 5.45
C PHE A 164 -8.54 10.81 6.88
N PHE A 165 -7.36 11.35 7.10
CA PHE A 165 -6.93 11.82 8.42
C PHE A 165 -7.88 12.90 8.98
N LEU A 166 -8.25 13.89 8.16
CA LEU A 166 -9.19 14.93 8.55
C LEU A 166 -10.58 14.38 8.89
N TYR A 167 -11.06 13.40 8.11
CA TYR A 167 -12.31 12.70 8.39
C TYR A 167 -12.26 11.96 9.73
N GLN A 168 -11.19 11.20 9.99
CA GLN A 168 -11.02 10.48 11.25
C GLN A 168 -10.89 11.44 12.45
N LEU A 169 -10.16 12.53 12.27
CA LEU A 169 -10.02 13.56 13.29
C LEU A 169 -11.38 14.20 13.65
N TYR A 170 -12.18 14.53 12.63
CA TYR A 170 -13.55 15.03 12.85
C TYR A 170 -14.41 14.02 13.63
N HIS A 171 -14.37 12.75 13.25
CA HIS A 171 -15.12 11.70 13.92
C HIS A 171 -14.67 11.50 15.37
N PHE A 172 -13.36 11.54 15.62
CA PHE A 172 -12.77 11.45 16.94
C PHE A 172 -13.21 12.61 17.86
N ILE A 173 -13.14 13.85 17.35
CA ILE A 173 -13.61 15.03 18.11
C ILE A 173 -15.09 14.89 18.45
N LYS A 174 -15.91 14.45 17.49
CA LYS A 174 -17.34 14.24 17.72
C LYS A 174 -17.62 13.23 18.84
N VAL A 175 -16.90 12.12 18.87
CA VAL A 175 -17.01 11.09 19.92
C VAL A 175 -16.63 11.69 21.27
N ILE A 176 -15.51 12.41 21.38
CA ILE A 176 -15.09 13.07 22.64
C ILE A 176 -16.16 14.03 23.14
N VAL A 177 -16.72 14.87 22.26
CA VAL A 177 -17.76 15.84 22.64
C VAL A 177 -19.02 15.12 23.14
N THR A 178 -19.43 14.03 22.45
CA THR A 178 -20.60 13.24 22.85
C THR A 178 -20.40 12.60 24.22
N VAL A 179 -19.25 11.93 24.45
CA VAL A 179 -18.93 11.31 25.74
C VAL A 179 -18.86 12.36 26.86
N LYS A 180 -18.30 13.53 26.59
CA LYS A 180 -18.25 14.63 27.56
C LYS A 180 -19.66 15.16 27.91
N GLN A 181 -20.56 15.23 26.93
CA GLN A 181 -21.95 15.64 27.15
C GLN A 181 -22.74 14.58 27.95
N GLU A 182 -22.55 13.29 27.65
CA GLU A 182 -23.18 12.20 28.42
C GLU A 182 -22.70 12.19 29.87
N ASN A 183 -21.39 12.31 30.11
CA ASN A 183 -20.84 12.38 31.46
C ASN A 183 -21.31 13.63 32.21
N ALA A 184 -21.48 14.77 31.53
CA ALA A 184 -22.03 15.99 32.14
C ALA A 184 -23.54 15.88 32.47
N GLY A 185 -24.29 15.08 31.66
CA GLY A 185 -25.69 14.74 31.92
C GLY A 185 -25.85 13.84 33.14
N LEU A 186 -25.07 12.78 33.22
CA LEU A 186 -25.02 11.87 34.39
C LEU A 186 -24.64 12.63 35.67
N SER A 187 -23.67 13.51 35.64
CA SER A 187 -23.28 14.32 36.78
C SER A 187 -24.39 15.29 37.26
N LYS A 188 -25.25 15.77 36.37
CA LYS A 188 -26.41 16.61 36.76
C LYS A 188 -27.54 15.79 37.36
N GLU A 189 -27.80 14.59 36.84
CA GLU A 189 -28.79 13.67 37.41
C GLU A 189 -28.39 13.20 38.80
N ASP A 190 -27.12 12.86 38.98
CA ASP A 190 -26.54 12.50 40.29
C ASP A 190 -26.64 13.66 41.29
N GLU A 191 -26.37 14.90 40.85
CA GLU A 191 -26.48 16.09 41.70
C GLU A 191 -27.93 16.42 42.09
N GLU A 192 -28.90 16.25 41.18
CA GLU A 192 -30.31 16.40 41.47
C GLU A 192 -30.84 15.33 42.43
N GLU A 193 -30.38 14.08 42.27
CA GLU A 193 -30.75 12.98 43.18
C GLU A 193 -30.22 13.23 44.60
N LEU A 194 -28.96 13.67 44.72
CA LEU A 194 -28.35 14.05 45.98
C LEU A 194 -29.10 15.22 46.66
N LYS A 195 -29.51 16.22 45.90
CA LYS A 195 -30.30 17.34 46.40
C LYS A 195 -31.66 16.87 46.91
N LYS A 196 -32.35 15.98 46.19
CA LYS A 196 -33.63 15.40 46.61
C LYS A 196 -33.50 14.64 47.92
N LYS A 197 -32.51 13.78 48.05
CA LYS A 197 -32.24 13.01 49.27
C LYS A 197 -31.95 13.93 50.46
N ALA A 198 -31.14 14.96 50.25
CA ALA A 198 -30.84 15.93 51.30
C ALA A 198 -32.09 16.74 51.77
N VAL A 199 -33.00 17.09 50.86
CA VAL A 199 -34.26 17.77 51.21
C VAL A 199 -35.19 16.80 51.93
N GLU A 200 -35.32 15.52 51.53
CA GLU A 200 -36.12 14.53 52.20
C GLU A 200 -35.65 14.28 53.62
N GLU A 201 -34.33 14.15 53.84
CA GLU A 201 -33.73 13.97 55.15
C GLU A 201 -33.97 15.18 56.07
N TYR A 202 -33.87 16.39 55.51
CA TYR A 202 -34.13 17.61 56.24
C TYR A 202 -35.61 17.71 56.68
N LEU A 203 -36.51 17.38 55.78
CA LEU A 203 -37.97 17.38 56.10
C LEU A 203 -38.33 16.28 57.12
N ALA A 204 -37.72 15.13 57.09
CA ALA A 204 -37.89 14.06 58.04
C ALA A 204 -37.46 14.50 59.47
N LYS A 205 -36.27 15.11 59.57
CA LYS A 205 -35.79 15.67 60.86
C LYS A 205 -36.70 16.79 61.41
N GLN A 206 -37.20 17.67 60.56
CA GLN A 206 -38.16 18.70 61.03
C GLN A 206 -39.45 18.11 61.55
N LYS A 207 -39.97 17.01 60.95
CA LYS A 207 -41.17 16.35 61.46
C LYS A 207 -40.91 15.68 62.81
N GLU A 208 -39.79 15.00 63.00
CA GLU A 208 -39.40 14.40 64.26
C GLU A 208 -39.24 15.44 65.36
N GLU A 209 -38.68 16.64 65.08
CA GLU A 209 -38.56 17.74 66.03
C GLU A 209 -39.90 18.36 66.37
N GLN A 210 -40.84 18.45 65.43
CA GLN A 210 -42.20 18.92 65.69
C GLN A 210 -43.01 17.96 66.56
N GLU A 211 -42.94 16.63 66.23
CA GLU A 211 -43.60 15.58 67.04
C GLU A 211 -43.06 15.55 68.48
N ALA A 212 -41.75 15.67 68.64
CA ALA A 212 -41.10 15.75 69.97
C ALA A 212 -41.42 17.02 70.76
N SER A 213 -41.90 18.13 70.11
CA SER A 213 -42.28 19.35 70.75
C SER A 213 -43.79 19.39 71.13
N GLU A 214 -44.62 18.55 70.51
CA GLU A 214 -46.04 18.42 70.82
C GLU A 214 -46.31 17.41 72.00
N GLU A 215 -45.35 16.51 72.30
CA GLU A 215 -45.46 15.59 73.43
C GLU A 215 -44.96 16.14 74.76
N LYS A 216 -44.57 17.41 74.82
CA LYS A 216 -44.18 18.11 76.07
C LYS A 216 -45.23 19.10 76.54
#